data_2b682912cdfadb62fc92639a3e47b62f
#
_entry.id   2b682912cdfadb62fc92639a3e47b62f
#
_cell.length_a   1.000
_cell.length_b   1.000
_cell.length_c   1.000
_cell.angle_alpha   90.00
_cell.angle_beta   90.00
_cell.angle_gamma   90.00
#
_symmetry.space_group_name_H-M   'P 1'
#
loop_
_entity.id
_entity.type
_entity.pdbx_description
1 polymer ?
#
loop_
_entity_poly.entity_id
_entity_poly.type
_entity_poly.pdbx_seq_one_letter_code
_entity_poly.pdbx_strand_id
1 'polypeptide(L)'
;MTMPITVPFVGFTQAELQSFRNASVPDLVGPRLKLLFVGINPGLWTAATQTHFAHPGNRFYPALRLAGIIDRDLDRGRPMTEADRAYFVERGIGITNLVNRATARASELAAAELLAGRTRLEEFVALHQPIVVAIAGVTAYRVAFAVPKATEGEQPVELMGARVWVVPNPSGLNAHQTITSLAQAYAEPAKVAGVIT
;
A
#
# COMPACT_ATOMS: atom_id res chain seq x y z
N MET A 1 -11.28 28.35 -26.29
CA MET A 1 -10.84 27.78 -25.01
C MET A 1 -11.72 26.56 -24.79
N THR A 2 -11.25 25.39 -25.26
CA THR A 2 -12.03 24.14 -25.25
C THR A 2 -11.84 23.50 -23.85
N MET A 3 -12.91 23.44 -23.06
CA MET A 3 -12.91 22.71 -21.80
C MET A 3 -12.62 21.23 -22.08
N PRO A 4 -11.74 20.55 -21.32
CA PRO A 4 -11.57 19.11 -21.46
C PRO A 4 -12.87 18.42 -21.06
N ILE A 5 -13.42 17.62 -21.97
CA ILE A 5 -14.56 16.74 -21.69
C ILE A 5 -14.06 15.69 -20.72
N THR A 6 -14.40 15.82 -19.43
CA THR A 6 -14.16 14.78 -18.43
C THR A 6 -15.15 13.65 -18.71
N VAL A 7 -14.70 12.62 -19.42
CA VAL A 7 -15.49 11.39 -19.57
C VAL A 7 -15.59 10.76 -18.16
N PRO A 8 -16.80 10.55 -17.62
CA PRO A 8 -16.94 9.89 -16.34
C PRO A 8 -16.35 8.48 -16.45
N PHE A 9 -15.47 8.13 -15.51
CA PHE A 9 -14.89 6.79 -15.42
C PHE A 9 -16.03 5.78 -15.15
N VAL A 10 -16.41 5.04 -16.17
CA VAL A 10 -17.33 3.90 -16.07
C VAL A 10 -16.48 2.68 -15.73
N GLY A 11 -16.50 2.22 -14.49
CA GLY A 11 -15.65 1.16 -13.95
C GLY A 11 -15.34 -0.02 -14.90
N PHE A 12 -14.48 -0.92 -14.49
CA PHE A 12 -14.09 -2.10 -15.26
C PHE A 12 -15.15 -3.21 -15.14
N THR A 13 -15.40 -3.94 -16.22
CA THR A 13 -16.12 -5.20 -16.18
C THR A 13 -15.27 -6.30 -15.53
N GLN A 14 -15.89 -7.36 -15.06
CA GLN A 14 -15.18 -8.52 -14.50
C GLN A 14 -14.19 -9.14 -15.49
N ALA A 15 -14.55 -9.23 -16.77
CA ALA A 15 -13.68 -9.76 -17.81
C ALA A 15 -12.43 -8.88 -18.03
N GLU A 16 -12.61 -7.57 -18.09
CA GLU A 16 -11.49 -6.63 -18.18
C GLU A 16 -10.58 -6.74 -16.96
N LEU A 17 -11.12 -6.80 -15.73
CA LEU A 17 -10.30 -6.98 -14.53
C LEU A 17 -9.51 -8.30 -14.57
N GLN A 18 -10.12 -9.39 -15.03
CA GLN A 18 -9.42 -10.69 -15.14
C GLN A 18 -8.24 -10.66 -16.13
N SER A 19 -8.26 -9.80 -17.14
CA SER A 19 -7.13 -9.67 -18.08
C SER A 19 -5.86 -9.11 -17.41
N PHE A 20 -5.99 -8.45 -16.25
CA PHE A 20 -4.86 -7.94 -15.46
C PHE A 20 -4.30 -8.95 -14.44
N ARG A 21 -4.80 -10.19 -14.43
CA ARG A 21 -4.24 -11.26 -13.58
C ARG A 21 -2.76 -11.46 -13.88
N ASN A 22 -1.96 -11.60 -12.85
CA ASN A 22 -0.50 -11.70 -12.88
C ASN A 22 0.25 -10.44 -13.37
N ALA A 23 -0.42 -9.35 -13.68
CA ALA A 23 0.24 -8.10 -13.99
C ALA A 23 0.97 -7.54 -12.75
N SER A 24 2.01 -6.76 -12.97
CA SER A 24 2.74 -6.02 -11.95
C SER A 24 2.31 -4.55 -11.91
N VAL A 25 2.60 -3.89 -10.79
CA VAL A 25 2.38 -2.46 -10.61
C VAL A 25 3.70 -1.82 -10.16
N PRO A 26 4.15 -0.73 -10.81
CA PRO A 26 5.37 -0.05 -10.41
C PRO A 26 5.27 0.48 -8.98
N ASP A 27 6.33 0.31 -8.20
CA ASP A 27 6.41 0.86 -6.86
C ASP A 27 6.35 2.41 -6.91
N LEU A 28 5.73 3.01 -5.91
CA LEU A 28 5.75 4.45 -5.69
C LEU A 28 6.87 4.75 -4.72
N VAL A 29 7.95 5.33 -5.20
CA VAL A 29 9.13 5.61 -4.39
C VAL A 29 9.87 6.84 -4.92
N GLY A 30 10.55 7.54 -4.02
CA GLY A 30 11.41 8.68 -4.33
C GLY A 30 12.65 8.74 -3.44
N PRO A 31 13.56 9.69 -3.69
CA PRO A 31 14.92 9.70 -3.12
C PRO A 31 14.98 10.01 -1.61
N ARG A 32 13.93 10.50 -0.99
CA ARG A 32 13.88 10.85 0.43
C ARG A 32 12.75 10.11 1.13
N LEU A 33 12.74 8.79 0.95
CA LEU A 33 11.72 7.93 1.53
C LEU A 33 11.81 7.93 3.07
N LYS A 34 10.72 8.28 3.73
CA LYS A 34 10.59 8.27 5.19
C LYS A 34 9.69 7.13 5.67
N LEU A 35 8.52 7.01 5.06
CA LEU A 35 7.48 6.03 5.39
C LEU A 35 7.16 5.19 4.16
N LEU A 36 7.41 3.89 4.25
CA LEU A 36 7.06 2.93 3.22
C LEU A 36 5.84 2.12 3.65
N PHE A 37 4.72 2.28 2.96
CA PHE A 37 3.59 1.36 3.08
C PHE A 37 3.78 0.14 2.20
N VAL A 38 3.57 -1.04 2.76
CA VAL A 38 3.74 -2.32 2.06
C VAL A 38 2.41 -3.07 2.04
N GLY A 39 1.78 -3.18 0.87
CA GLY A 39 0.62 -4.03 0.65
C GLY A 39 0.99 -5.51 0.55
N ILE A 40 0.00 -6.39 0.54
CA ILE A 40 0.23 -7.84 0.33
C ILE A 40 0.59 -8.07 -1.13
N ASN A 41 -0.32 -7.68 -2.03
CA ASN A 41 -0.13 -7.73 -3.47
C ASN A 41 -1.14 -6.81 -4.19
N PRO A 42 -0.92 -6.46 -5.45
CA PRO A 42 -1.91 -5.73 -6.23
C PRO A 42 -3.21 -6.53 -6.37
N GLY A 43 -4.35 -5.90 -6.13
CA GLY A 43 -5.63 -6.40 -6.63
C GLY A 43 -5.76 -6.13 -8.13
N LEU A 44 -6.70 -6.81 -8.81
CA LEU A 44 -6.92 -6.62 -10.26
C LEU A 44 -7.24 -5.16 -10.62
N TRP A 45 -8.02 -4.47 -9.80
CA TRP A 45 -8.31 -3.04 -9.97
C TRP A 45 -7.04 -2.17 -9.89
N THR A 46 -6.19 -2.46 -8.92
CA THR A 46 -4.88 -1.79 -8.75
C THR A 46 -4.01 -2.00 -9.99
N ALA A 47 -3.99 -3.20 -10.53
CA ALA A 47 -3.25 -3.50 -11.76
C ALA A 47 -3.84 -2.78 -12.98
N ALA A 48 -5.17 -2.71 -13.10
CA ALA A 48 -5.85 -2.00 -14.19
C ALA A 48 -5.60 -0.49 -14.16
N THR A 49 -5.59 0.12 -12.97
CA THR A 49 -5.36 1.56 -12.79
C THR A 49 -3.91 1.94 -12.58
N GLN A 50 -3.01 0.96 -12.40
CA GLN A 50 -1.60 1.20 -12.02
C GLN A 50 -1.45 2.11 -10.78
N THR A 51 -2.46 2.07 -9.89
CA THR A 51 -2.52 2.88 -8.66
C THR A 51 -2.72 1.97 -7.46
N HIS A 52 -1.76 1.96 -6.54
CA HIS A 52 -1.82 1.14 -5.34
C HIS A 52 -3.09 1.44 -4.52
N PHE A 53 -3.70 0.40 -3.93
CA PHE A 53 -4.90 0.50 -3.09
C PHE A 53 -6.10 1.20 -3.76
N ALA A 54 -6.16 1.25 -5.10
CA ALA A 54 -7.13 2.05 -5.85
C ALA A 54 -8.57 1.49 -5.85
N HIS A 55 -8.79 0.21 -5.46
CA HIS A 55 -10.15 -0.34 -5.48
C HIS A 55 -11.13 0.60 -4.76
N PRO A 56 -12.31 0.91 -5.32
CA PRO A 56 -13.28 1.87 -4.74
C PRO A 56 -13.64 1.59 -3.28
N GLY A 57 -13.77 0.32 -2.91
CA GLY A 57 -14.04 -0.11 -1.53
C GLY A 57 -12.80 -0.14 -0.61
N ASN A 58 -11.59 0.20 -1.10
CA ASN A 58 -10.40 0.24 -0.27
C ASN A 58 -10.36 1.54 0.55
N ARG A 59 -10.04 1.42 1.84
CA ARG A 59 -10.06 2.52 2.80
C ARG A 59 -8.70 3.17 3.05
N PHE A 60 -7.66 2.77 2.30
CA PHE A 60 -6.30 3.28 2.49
C PHE A 60 -6.22 4.81 2.40
N TYR A 61 -6.58 5.38 1.25
CA TYR A 61 -6.51 6.84 1.06
C TYR A 61 -7.44 7.63 1.99
N PRO A 62 -8.71 7.22 2.21
CA PRO A 62 -9.54 7.85 3.24
C PRO A 62 -8.92 7.83 4.64
N ALA A 63 -8.25 6.73 5.01
CA ALA A 63 -7.55 6.63 6.29
C ALA A 63 -6.32 7.54 6.35
N LEU A 64 -5.50 7.61 5.29
CA LEU A 64 -4.39 8.56 5.21
C LEU A 64 -4.85 10.01 5.34
N ARG A 65 -5.99 10.35 4.70
CA ARG A 65 -6.58 11.69 4.77
C ARG A 65 -7.04 12.03 6.19
N LEU A 66 -7.74 11.11 6.84
CA LEU A 66 -8.23 11.30 8.22
C LEU A 66 -7.07 11.38 9.23
N ALA A 67 -5.99 10.63 9.00
CA ALA A 67 -4.78 10.67 9.83
C ALA A 67 -3.91 11.92 9.59
N GLY A 68 -4.24 12.78 8.63
CA GLY A 68 -3.43 13.95 8.26
C GLY A 68 -2.12 13.61 7.53
N ILE A 69 -1.94 12.35 7.12
CA ILE A 69 -0.76 11.91 6.36
C ILE A 69 -0.77 12.51 4.95
N ILE A 70 -1.96 12.66 4.37
CA ILE A 70 -2.20 13.42 3.14
C ILE A 70 -3.27 14.49 3.41
N ASP A 71 -3.25 15.58 2.65
CA ASP A 71 -4.17 16.71 2.81
C ASP A 71 -5.16 16.89 1.64
N ARG A 72 -5.12 15.98 0.65
CA ARG A 72 -6.00 15.97 -0.51
C ARG A 72 -6.53 14.58 -0.82
N ASP A 73 -7.64 14.51 -1.54
CA ASP A 73 -8.19 13.26 -2.06
C ASP A 73 -7.49 12.87 -3.37
N LEU A 74 -7.40 11.56 -3.62
CA LEU A 74 -6.93 11.01 -4.88
C LEU A 74 -8.08 10.46 -5.71
N ASP A 75 -8.01 10.71 -7.02
CA ASP A 75 -8.85 10.03 -7.98
C ASP A 75 -8.32 8.60 -8.19
N ARG A 76 -9.05 7.62 -7.65
CA ARG A 76 -8.70 6.18 -7.70
C ARG A 76 -9.28 5.47 -8.92
N GLY A 77 -10.04 6.17 -9.74
CA GLY A 77 -10.64 5.62 -10.96
C GLY A 77 -9.69 5.62 -12.16
N ARG A 78 -8.54 6.24 -12.07
CA ARG A 78 -7.55 6.39 -13.14
C ARG A 78 -6.12 6.16 -12.63
N PRO A 79 -5.14 5.98 -13.53
CA PRO A 79 -3.73 5.99 -13.14
C PRO A 79 -3.36 7.28 -12.41
N MET A 80 -2.47 7.16 -11.40
CA MET A 80 -1.86 8.33 -10.78
C MET A 80 -1.18 9.20 -11.83
N THR A 81 -1.44 10.50 -11.78
CA THR A 81 -0.70 11.48 -12.58
C THR A 81 0.71 11.65 -12.03
N GLU A 82 1.59 12.25 -12.82
CA GLU A 82 2.92 12.66 -12.34
C GLU A 82 2.83 13.57 -11.12
N ALA A 83 1.88 14.50 -11.10
CA ALA A 83 1.63 15.38 -9.95
C ALA A 83 1.16 14.62 -8.69
N ASP A 84 0.37 13.55 -8.86
CA ASP A 84 -0.02 12.69 -7.73
C ASP A 84 1.19 11.92 -7.19
N ARG A 85 2.03 11.37 -8.08
CA ARG A 85 3.27 10.68 -7.67
C ARG A 85 4.24 11.62 -6.96
N ALA A 86 4.50 12.80 -7.54
CA ALA A 86 5.37 13.82 -6.97
C ALA A 86 4.90 14.24 -5.57
N TYR A 87 3.61 14.41 -5.36
CA TYR A 87 3.02 14.75 -4.07
C TYR A 87 3.37 13.75 -2.96
N PHE A 88 3.31 12.43 -3.22
CA PHE A 88 3.72 11.41 -2.25
C PHE A 88 5.23 11.41 -2.03
N VAL A 89 5.99 11.49 -3.11
CA VAL A 89 7.46 11.50 -3.08
C VAL A 89 7.99 12.68 -2.27
N GLU A 90 7.45 13.88 -2.47
CA GLU A 90 7.82 15.10 -1.73
C GLU A 90 7.56 14.98 -0.23
N ARG A 91 6.50 14.28 0.16
CA ARG A 91 6.19 13.98 1.57
C ARG A 91 7.05 12.86 2.16
N GLY A 92 7.88 12.20 1.37
CA GLY A 92 8.67 11.04 1.77
C GLY A 92 7.83 9.78 1.99
N ILE A 93 6.69 9.66 1.29
CA ILE A 93 5.80 8.49 1.36
C ILE A 93 6.03 7.61 0.15
N GLY A 94 6.27 6.31 0.39
CA GLY A 94 6.35 5.30 -0.65
C GLY A 94 5.31 4.21 -0.47
N ILE A 95 5.03 3.48 -1.55
CA ILE A 95 4.11 2.34 -1.54
C ILE A 95 4.69 1.23 -2.41
N THR A 96 4.75 0.03 -1.86
CA THR A 96 5.11 -1.22 -2.55
C THR A 96 4.21 -2.37 -2.10
N ASN A 97 4.50 -3.59 -2.52
CA ASN A 97 3.82 -4.81 -2.07
C ASN A 97 4.84 -5.90 -1.71
N LEU A 98 4.48 -6.84 -0.86
CA LEU A 98 5.28 -8.05 -0.61
C LEU A 98 5.45 -8.86 -1.90
N VAL A 99 4.34 -9.11 -2.61
CA VAL A 99 4.32 -9.83 -3.88
C VAL A 99 3.81 -8.90 -4.97
N ASN A 100 4.59 -8.66 -6.02
CA ASN A 100 4.18 -7.78 -7.11
C ASN A 100 3.50 -8.56 -8.26
N ARG A 101 2.51 -9.37 -7.91
CA ARG A 101 1.69 -10.16 -8.83
C ARG A 101 0.20 -9.95 -8.52
N ALA A 102 -0.54 -9.43 -9.50
CA ALA A 102 -1.96 -9.13 -9.33
C ALA A 102 -2.82 -10.40 -9.25
N THR A 103 -3.69 -10.45 -8.24
CA THR A 103 -4.67 -11.51 -8.04
C THR A 103 -6.04 -10.93 -7.69
N ALA A 104 -7.10 -11.71 -7.85
CA ALA A 104 -8.43 -11.29 -7.42
C ALA A 104 -8.54 -11.23 -5.88
N ARG A 105 -7.83 -12.13 -5.18
CA ARG A 105 -7.79 -12.19 -3.71
C ARG A 105 -6.37 -12.51 -3.24
N ALA A 106 -5.94 -11.92 -2.14
CA ALA A 106 -4.64 -12.20 -1.53
C ALA A 106 -4.47 -13.68 -1.13
N SER A 107 -5.57 -14.39 -0.83
CA SER A 107 -5.55 -15.84 -0.53
C SER A 107 -5.14 -16.74 -1.70
N GLU A 108 -5.00 -16.19 -2.90
CA GLU A 108 -4.48 -16.92 -4.07
C GLU A 108 -2.94 -16.98 -4.10
N LEU A 109 -2.28 -16.25 -3.19
CA LEU A 109 -0.83 -16.31 -3.05
C LEU A 109 -0.41 -17.53 -2.25
N ALA A 110 0.62 -18.24 -2.73
CA ALA A 110 1.24 -19.31 -1.98
C ALA A 110 2.13 -18.74 -0.86
N ALA A 111 2.31 -19.51 0.22
CA ALA A 111 3.23 -19.12 1.31
C ALA A 111 4.66 -18.88 0.80
N ALA A 112 5.12 -19.65 -0.18
CA ALA A 112 6.44 -19.47 -0.79
C ALA A 112 6.60 -18.10 -1.47
N GLU A 113 5.53 -17.55 -2.07
CA GLU A 113 5.56 -16.21 -2.67
C GLU A 113 5.70 -15.11 -1.61
N LEU A 114 5.02 -15.27 -0.45
CA LEU A 114 5.15 -14.33 0.67
C LEU A 114 6.55 -14.39 1.30
N LEU A 115 7.12 -15.58 1.46
CA LEU A 115 8.51 -15.75 1.93
C LEU A 115 9.52 -15.11 0.97
N ALA A 116 9.40 -15.35 -0.33
CA ALA A 116 10.22 -14.69 -1.35
C ALA A 116 10.00 -13.17 -1.36
N GLY A 117 8.77 -12.73 -1.11
CA GLY A 117 8.40 -11.33 -0.99
C GLY A 117 9.12 -10.60 0.15
N ARG A 118 9.42 -11.29 1.25
CA ARG A 118 10.26 -10.76 2.32
C ARG A 118 11.66 -10.42 1.80
N THR A 119 12.32 -11.35 1.11
CA THR A 119 13.68 -11.11 0.57
C THR A 119 13.69 -9.92 -0.37
N ARG A 120 12.71 -9.83 -1.29
CA ARG A 120 12.54 -8.67 -2.17
C ARG A 120 12.35 -7.36 -1.38
N LEU A 121 11.58 -7.40 -0.30
CA LEU A 121 11.35 -6.22 0.54
C LEU A 121 12.64 -5.82 1.29
N GLU A 122 13.44 -6.76 1.77
CA GLU A 122 14.75 -6.49 2.39
C GLU A 122 15.69 -5.78 1.42
N GLU A 123 15.79 -6.25 0.18
CA GLU A 123 16.57 -5.60 -0.88
C GLU A 123 16.05 -4.19 -1.18
N PHE A 124 14.73 -4.02 -1.28
CA PHE A 124 14.09 -2.73 -1.51
C PHE A 124 14.37 -1.73 -0.38
N VAL A 125 14.23 -2.18 0.87
CA VAL A 125 14.49 -1.34 2.05
C VAL A 125 15.96 -0.98 2.17
N ALA A 126 16.88 -1.92 1.89
CA ALA A 126 18.31 -1.65 1.86
C ALA A 126 18.70 -0.59 0.83
N LEU A 127 18.05 -0.60 -0.34
CA LEU A 127 18.28 0.38 -1.41
C LEU A 127 17.72 1.77 -1.08
N HIS A 128 16.50 1.84 -0.56
CA HIS A 128 15.76 3.11 -0.40
C HIS A 128 15.82 3.70 1.00
N GLN A 129 16.26 2.94 2.00
CA GLN A 129 16.52 3.34 3.37
C GLN A 129 15.37 4.17 4.03
N PRO A 130 14.13 3.69 4.05
CA PRO A 130 13.05 4.37 4.78
C PRO A 130 13.34 4.40 6.28
N ILE A 131 12.78 5.37 7.00
CA ILE A 131 12.82 5.39 8.47
C ILE A 131 11.89 4.31 9.03
N VAL A 132 10.70 4.16 8.41
CA VAL A 132 9.66 3.24 8.85
C VAL A 132 9.10 2.45 7.67
N VAL A 133 8.88 1.15 7.90
CA VAL A 133 8.16 0.23 7.01
C VAL A 133 6.86 -0.17 7.68
N ALA A 134 5.72 0.18 7.10
CA ALA A 134 4.37 -0.14 7.58
C ALA A 134 3.73 -1.23 6.70
N ILE A 135 3.71 -2.47 7.18
CA ILE A 135 3.22 -3.65 6.45
C ILE A 135 1.74 -3.87 6.73
N ALA A 136 0.90 -3.77 5.70
CA ALA A 136 -0.55 -3.86 5.81
C ALA A 136 -1.03 -5.32 5.77
N GLY A 137 -1.46 -5.84 6.92
CA GLY A 137 -2.05 -7.17 7.06
C GLY A 137 -1.22 -8.15 7.86
N VAL A 138 -1.63 -8.37 9.11
CA VAL A 138 -0.91 -9.24 10.08
C VAL A 138 -0.76 -10.68 9.59
N THR A 139 -1.74 -11.24 8.89
CA THR A 139 -1.67 -12.62 8.39
C THR A 139 -0.55 -12.81 7.37
N ALA A 140 -0.43 -11.89 6.41
CA ALA A 140 0.64 -11.93 5.42
C ALA A 140 2.01 -11.71 6.07
N TYR A 141 2.10 -10.78 7.02
CA TYR A 141 3.32 -10.56 7.79
C TYR A 141 3.77 -11.82 8.54
N ARG A 142 2.84 -12.49 9.25
CA ARG A 142 3.15 -13.74 9.99
C ARG A 142 3.77 -14.81 9.10
N VAL A 143 3.27 -14.96 7.89
CA VAL A 143 3.80 -15.93 6.92
C VAL A 143 5.14 -15.46 6.35
N ALA A 144 5.19 -14.23 5.81
CA ALA A 144 6.39 -13.70 5.16
C ALA A 144 7.60 -13.63 6.07
N PHE A 145 7.39 -13.27 7.35
CA PHE A 145 8.47 -13.11 8.34
C PHE A 145 8.65 -14.30 9.26
N ALA A 146 7.86 -15.36 9.11
CA ALA A 146 7.87 -16.55 9.96
C ALA A 146 7.65 -16.22 11.46
N VAL A 147 6.78 -15.26 11.77
CA VAL A 147 6.44 -14.82 13.13
C VAL A 147 4.95 -15.08 13.42
N PRO A 148 4.54 -16.33 13.72
CA PRO A 148 3.12 -16.72 13.79
C PRO A 148 2.31 -16.01 14.88
N LYS A 149 2.97 -15.45 15.90
CA LYS A 149 2.34 -14.74 17.02
C LYS A 149 2.40 -13.23 16.89
N ALA A 150 2.90 -12.67 15.78
CA ALA A 150 2.94 -11.22 15.57
C ALA A 150 1.53 -10.61 15.70
N THR A 151 1.46 -9.41 16.27
CA THR A 151 0.26 -8.59 16.38
C THR A 151 0.43 -7.29 15.62
N GLU A 152 -0.65 -6.56 15.40
CA GLU A 152 -0.59 -5.20 14.86
C GLU A 152 0.15 -4.29 15.84
N GLY A 153 0.81 -3.26 15.30
CA GLY A 153 1.65 -2.32 16.03
C GLY A 153 3.13 -2.42 15.65
N GLU A 154 3.97 -1.76 16.41
CA GLU A 154 5.42 -1.80 16.23
C GLU A 154 5.97 -3.21 16.49
N GLN A 155 6.87 -3.65 15.65
CA GLN A 155 7.52 -4.96 15.80
C GLN A 155 8.88 -4.81 16.51
N PRO A 156 9.29 -5.81 17.29
CA PRO A 156 10.54 -5.76 18.06
C PRO A 156 11.82 -5.92 17.21
N VAL A 157 11.66 -5.97 15.90
CA VAL A 157 12.75 -6.19 14.93
C VAL A 157 12.79 -5.05 13.91
N GLU A 158 13.99 -4.74 13.45
CA GLU A 158 14.21 -3.81 12.33
C GLU A 158 14.38 -4.59 11.02
N LEU A 159 14.04 -3.95 9.92
CA LEU A 159 14.27 -4.46 8.58
C LEU A 159 15.32 -3.56 7.89
N MET A 160 16.55 -4.06 7.75
CA MET A 160 17.66 -3.33 7.13
C MET A 160 17.86 -1.91 7.71
N GLY A 161 17.67 -1.76 9.04
CA GLY A 161 17.78 -0.50 9.77
C GLY A 161 16.48 0.32 9.85
N ALA A 162 15.43 -0.07 9.16
CA ALA A 162 14.12 0.58 9.26
C ALA A 162 13.27 -0.03 10.39
N ARG A 163 12.58 0.80 11.17
CA ARG A 163 11.59 0.33 12.16
C ARG A 163 10.39 -0.27 11.43
N VAL A 164 9.87 -1.37 11.97
CA VAL A 164 8.78 -2.13 11.34
C VAL A 164 7.48 -1.99 12.12
N TRP A 165 6.40 -1.64 11.43
CA TRP A 165 5.03 -1.71 11.92
C TRP A 165 4.23 -2.73 11.12
N VAL A 166 3.37 -3.48 11.81
CA VAL A 166 2.27 -4.21 11.20
C VAL A 166 1.01 -3.37 11.40
N VAL A 167 0.39 -2.96 10.29
CA VAL A 167 -0.83 -2.16 10.32
C VAL A 167 -2.00 -2.96 9.75
N PRO A 168 -3.26 -2.62 10.13
CA PRO A 168 -4.42 -3.31 9.62
C PRO A 168 -4.55 -3.20 8.10
N ASN A 169 -5.03 -4.27 7.46
CA ASN A 169 -5.29 -4.27 6.02
C ASN A 169 -6.48 -3.36 5.68
N PRO A 170 -6.32 -2.37 4.78
CA PRO A 170 -7.37 -1.41 4.42
C PRO A 170 -8.42 -1.97 3.46
N SER A 171 -8.33 -3.22 3.06
CA SER A 171 -9.29 -3.86 2.14
C SER A 171 -10.73 -3.72 2.63
N GLY A 172 -11.65 -3.39 1.73
CA GLY A 172 -13.09 -3.36 2.01
C GLY A 172 -13.66 -4.69 2.50
N LEU A 173 -12.95 -5.80 2.24
CA LEU A 173 -13.31 -7.13 2.75
C LEU A 173 -12.99 -7.33 4.24
N ASN A 174 -12.21 -6.46 4.84
CA ASN A 174 -11.88 -6.51 6.27
C ASN A 174 -13.01 -5.84 7.09
N ALA A 175 -14.01 -6.60 7.48
CA ALA A 175 -15.19 -6.08 8.20
C ALA A 175 -14.89 -5.50 9.60
N HIS A 176 -13.74 -5.87 10.19
CA HIS A 176 -13.36 -5.46 11.55
C HIS A 176 -12.72 -4.06 11.61
N GLN A 177 -12.40 -3.45 10.48
CA GLN A 177 -11.75 -2.15 10.43
C GLN A 177 -12.69 -1.07 9.93
N THR A 178 -12.57 0.13 10.49
CA THR A 178 -13.20 1.36 10.02
C THR A 178 -12.14 2.31 9.47
N ILE A 179 -12.56 3.38 8.77
CA ILE A 179 -11.62 4.43 8.34
C ILE A 179 -10.93 5.05 9.57
N THR A 180 -11.66 5.24 10.67
CA THR A 180 -11.13 5.81 11.92
C THR A 180 -10.08 4.90 12.55
N SER A 181 -10.34 3.59 12.70
CA SER A 181 -9.37 2.66 13.28
C SER A 181 -8.11 2.51 12.41
N LEU A 182 -8.28 2.51 11.08
CA LEU A 182 -7.15 2.52 10.14
C LEU A 182 -6.34 3.81 10.26
N ALA A 183 -7.00 4.97 10.33
CA ALA A 183 -6.33 6.27 10.48
C ALA A 183 -5.49 6.33 11.76
N GLN A 184 -6.02 5.86 12.88
CA GLN A 184 -5.28 5.76 14.15
C GLN A 184 -4.06 4.86 14.02
N ALA A 185 -4.22 3.66 13.43
CA ALA A 185 -3.11 2.71 13.25
C ALA A 185 -2.03 3.22 12.29
N TYR A 186 -2.38 4.02 11.29
CA TYR A 186 -1.43 4.57 10.32
C TYR A 186 -0.74 5.84 10.82
N ALA A 187 -1.37 6.57 11.74
CA ALA A 187 -0.79 7.78 12.33
C ALA A 187 0.50 7.48 13.12
N GLU A 188 0.54 6.38 13.87
CA GLU A 188 1.70 6.04 14.72
C GLU A 188 3.00 5.86 13.90
N PRO A 189 3.07 4.97 12.88
CA PRO A 189 4.26 4.87 12.05
C PRO A 189 4.57 6.18 11.28
N ALA A 190 3.55 6.96 10.92
CA ALA A 190 3.74 8.23 10.22
C ALA A 190 4.38 9.32 11.12
N LYS A 191 4.02 9.37 12.41
CA LYS A 191 4.69 10.24 13.40
C LYS A 191 6.14 9.84 13.58
N VAL A 192 6.42 8.56 13.78
CA VAL A 192 7.78 8.07 13.96
C VAL A 192 8.65 8.33 12.72
N ALA A 193 8.07 8.24 11.52
CA ALA A 193 8.74 8.58 10.28
C ALA A 193 8.93 10.09 10.07
N GLY A 194 8.32 10.95 10.91
CA GLY A 194 8.35 12.39 10.73
C GLY A 194 7.62 12.88 9.47
N VAL A 195 6.54 12.18 9.11
CA VAL A 195 5.62 12.58 8.02
C VAL A 195 4.52 13.48 8.56
N ILE A 196 4.08 13.24 9.78
CA ILE A 196 3.15 14.08 10.54
C ILE A 196 3.73 14.36 11.93
N THR A 197 3.19 15.35 12.63
CA THR A 197 3.55 15.74 14.01
C THR A 197 2.71 15.00 15.05
#